data_f784daa0dcbf7c4fc435fb382676970c
#
_entry.id   f784daa0dcbf7c4fc435fb382676970c
#
_cell.length_a   1.000
_cell.length_b   1.000
_cell.length_c   1.000
_cell.angle_alpha   90.00
_cell.angle_beta   90.00
_cell.angle_gamma   90.00
#
_symmetry.space_group_name_H-M   'P 1'
#
loop_
_entity.id
_entity.type
_entity.pdbx_description
1 polymer ?
#
loop_
_entity_poly.entity_id
_entity_poly.type
_entity_poly.pdbx_seq_one_letter_code
_entity_poly.pdbx_strand_id
1 'polypeptide(L)'
;ILASEDIGLANPQALSVAVAGLNALKEIGMPEARIILSEVAIYLAISPKSNSAYNAINSALSHIENEKIQDVPTHLTKVGKKDYKYPHNYENHYVEQVYMNEKIKFYEFGENKFERAAKEYFKKIKKNEK
;
A
#
# COMPACT_ATOMS: atom_id res chain seq x y z
N ILE A 1 -13.82 -6.06 -0.33
CA ILE A 1 -13.73 -4.69 0.19
C ILE A 1 -13.25 -4.70 1.63
N LEU A 2 -13.92 -5.39 2.55
CA LEU A 2 -13.55 -5.50 3.97
C LEU A 2 -12.06 -5.84 4.19
N ALA A 3 -11.53 -6.79 3.40
CA ALA A 3 -10.12 -7.18 3.47
C ALA A 3 -9.14 -6.03 3.18
N SER A 4 -9.54 -5.05 2.39
CA SER A 4 -8.70 -3.91 2.01
C SER A 4 -9.00 -2.66 2.85
N GLU A 5 -10.27 -2.41 3.17
CA GLU A 5 -10.71 -1.21 3.89
C GLU A 5 -10.40 -1.30 5.39
N ASP A 6 -10.79 -2.41 6.03
CA ASP A 6 -10.67 -2.55 7.49
C ASP A 6 -9.38 -3.27 7.92
N ILE A 7 -8.96 -4.29 7.18
CA ILE A 7 -7.77 -5.08 7.52
C ILE A 7 -6.52 -4.46 6.88
N GLY A 8 -6.58 -4.21 5.57
CA GLY A 8 -5.55 -3.51 4.83
C GLY A 8 -4.13 -4.02 5.14
N LEU A 9 -3.24 -3.11 5.45
CA LEU A 9 -1.83 -3.41 5.71
C LEU A 9 -1.56 -4.05 7.08
N ALA A 10 -2.58 -4.19 7.95
CA ALA A 10 -2.39 -4.94 9.20
C ALA A 10 -2.23 -6.45 8.96
N ASN A 11 -2.84 -6.97 7.87
CA ASN A 11 -2.62 -8.31 7.36
C ASN A 11 -2.66 -8.30 5.82
N PRO A 12 -1.52 -8.08 5.14
CA PRO A 12 -1.46 -7.96 3.68
C PRO A 12 -1.96 -9.18 2.91
N GLN A 13 -2.07 -10.34 3.55
CA GLN A 13 -2.61 -11.56 2.93
C GLN A 13 -4.14 -11.59 2.87
N ALA A 14 -4.82 -10.73 3.62
CA ALA A 14 -6.29 -10.77 3.72
C ALA A 14 -6.99 -10.66 2.37
N LEU A 15 -6.52 -9.77 1.49
CA LEU A 15 -7.07 -9.63 0.15
C LEU A 15 -6.87 -10.91 -0.69
N SER A 16 -5.69 -11.52 -0.64
CA SER A 16 -5.38 -12.75 -1.37
C SER A 16 -6.24 -13.91 -0.89
N VAL A 17 -6.44 -14.05 0.41
CA VAL A 17 -7.32 -15.09 1.00
C VAL A 17 -8.77 -14.87 0.57
N ALA A 18 -9.26 -13.64 0.59
CA ALA A 18 -10.62 -13.32 0.15
C ALA A 18 -10.83 -13.64 -1.33
N VAL A 19 -9.88 -13.31 -2.19
CA VAL A 19 -9.94 -13.60 -3.64
C VAL A 19 -9.83 -15.10 -3.91
N ALA A 20 -8.94 -15.82 -3.22
CA ALA A 20 -8.83 -17.27 -3.31
C ALA A 20 -10.14 -17.96 -2.92
N GLY A 21 -10.77 -17.52 -1.82
CA GLY A 21 -12.08 -18.03 -1.39
C GLY A 21 -13.17 -17.78 -2.42
N LEU A 22 -13.23 -16.58 -3.02
CA LEU A 22 -14.18 -16.26 -4.09
C LEU A 22 -14.01 -17.18 -5.31
N ASN A 23 -12.78 -17.45 -5.72
CA ASN A 23 -12.51 -18.32 -6.85
C ASN A 23 -12.89 -19.78 -6.54
N ALA A 24 -12.49 -20.29 -5.39
CA ALA A 24 -12.85 -21.66 -4.96
C ALA A 24 -14.37 -21.85 -4.84
N LEU A 25 -15.10 -20.83 -4.35
CA LEU A 25 -16.57 -20.86 -4.28
C LEU A 25 -17.21 -21.00 -5.66
N LYS A 26 -16.69 -20.32 -6.67
CA LYS A 26 -17.22 -20.40 -8.06
C LYS A 26 -17.01 -21.78 -8.68
N GLU A 27 -15.90 -22.45 -8.36
CA GLU A 27 -15.57 -23.77 -8.90
C GLU A 27 -16.32 -24.90 -8.19
N ILE A 28 -16.47 -24.83 -6.86
CA ILE A 28 -17.04 -25.90 -6.04
C ILE A 28 -18.56 -25.81 -5.97
N GLY A 29 -19.08 -24.60 -5.76
CA GLY A 29 -20.51 -24.39 -5.56
C GLY A 29 -21.03 -24.87 -4.20
N MET A 30 -22.34 -24.68 -3.97
CA MET A 30 -23.03 -25.10 -2.75
C MET A 30 -23.41 -26.58 -2.83
N PRO A 31 -23.47 -27.34 -1.72
CA PRO A 31 -23.35 -26.84 -0.32
C PRO A 31 -21.91 -26.75 0.23
N GLU A 32 -20.91 -27.31 -0.43
CA GLU A 32 -19.53 -27.43 0.08
C GLU A 32 -18.84 -26.06 0.20
N ALA A 33 -19.18 -25.11 -0.67
CA ALA A 33 -18.62 -23.75 -0.64
C ALA A 33 -18.85 -23.00 0.69
N ARG A 34 -19.85 -23.43 1.50
CA ARG A 34 -20.07 -22.89 2.86
C ARG A 34 -18.87 -23.04 3.77
N ILE A 35 -18.05 -24.10 3.58
CA ILE A 35 -16.84 -24.35 4.37
C ILE A 35 -15.80 -23.29 4.07
N ILE A 36 -15.57 -23.03 2.77
CA ILE A 36 -14.65 -22.00 2.28
C ILE A 36 -15.08 -20.61 2.75
N LEU A 37 -16.39 -20.31 2.65
CA LEU A 37 -16.93 -19.04 3.13
C LEU A 37 -16.72 -18.86 4.64
N SER A 38 -16.89 -19.91 5.42
CA SER A 38 -16.64 -19.89 6.87
C SER A 38 -15.19 -19.63 7.18
N GLU A 39 -14.27 -20.33 6.50
CA GLU A 39 -12.82 -20.14 6.66
C GLU A 39 -12.41 -18.69 6.37
N VAL A 40 -12.83 -18.14 5.23
CA VAL A 40 -12.54 -16.75 4.85
C VAL A 40 -13.13 -15.77 5.87
N ALA A 41 -14.38 -15.97 6.27
CA ALA A 41 -15.05 -15.09 7.23
C ALA A 41 -14.33 -15.07 8.57
N ILE A 42 -13.94 -16.24 9.10
CA ILE A 42 -13.19 -16.36 10.34
C ILE A 42 -11.82 -15.70 10.20
N TYR A 43 -11.07 -15.99 9.12
CA TYR A 43 -9.77 -15.40 8.86
C TYR A 43 -9.82 -13.86 8.85
N LEU A 44 -10.80 -13.28 8.17
CA LEU A 44 -10.97 -11.83 8.14
C LEU A 44 -11.39 -11.27 9.51
N ALA A 45 -12.28 -11.98 10.23
CA ALA A 45 -12.77 -11.53 11.53
C ALA A 45 -11.68 -11.46 12.58
N ILE A 46 -10.77 -12.45 12.63
CA ILE A 46 -9.66 -12.49 13.61
C ILE A 46 -8.42 -11.70 13.18
N SER A 47 -8.38 -11.21 11.93
CA SER A 47 -7.25 -10.41 11.44
C SER A 47 -7.15 -9.07 12.17
N PRO A 48 -5.93 -8.57 12.47
CA PRO A 48 -5.76 -7.22 12.96
C PRO A 48 -6.27 -6.19 11.93
N LYS A 49 -6.60 -5.00 12.38
CA LYS A 49 -7.26 -3.97 11.58
C LYS A 49 -6.32 -2.78 11.32
N SER A 50 -6.42 -2.22 10.10
CA SER A 50 -5.79 -0.96 9.72
C SER A 50 -6.53 -0.35 8.54
N ASN A 51 -6.95 0.88 8.68
CA ASN A 51 -7.54 1.67 7.60
C ASN A 51 -6.53 2.65 6.97
N SER A 52 -5.24 2.46 7.19
CA SER A 52 -4.19 3.37 6.71
C SER A 52 -4.20 3.55 5.19
N ALA A 53 -4.43 2.47 4.43
CA ALA A 53 -4.53 2.52 2.97
C ALA A 53 -5.81 3.25 2.50
N TYR A 54 -6.94 3.01 3.17
CA TYR A 54 -8.20 3.73 2.92
C TYR A 54 -8.06 5.24 3.16
N ASN A 55 -7.47 5.62 4.30
CA ASN A 55 -7.22 7.03 4.61
C ASN A 55 -6.25 7.67 3.61
N ALA A 56 -5.22 6.95 3.17
CA ALA A 56 -4.24 7.45 2.21
C ALA A 56 -4.87 7.80 0.87
N ILE A 57 -5.72 6.92 0.31
CA ILE A 57 -6.39 7.20 -0.97
C ILE A 57 -7.40 8.33 -0.84
N ASN A 58 -8.17 8.41 0.25
CA ASN A 58 -9.10 9.50 0.46
C ASN A 58 -8.40 10.85 0.62
N SER A 59 -7.27 10.89 1.33
CA SER A 59 -6.44 12.08 1.43
C SER A 59 -5.90 12.53 0.07
N ALA A 60 -5.45 11.59 -0.77
CA ALA A 60 -4.97 11.89 -2.10
C ALA A 60 -6.08 12.42 -3.02
N LEU A 61 -7.27 11.79 -2.99
CA LEU A 61 -8.41 12.24 -3.78
C LEU A 61 -8.88 13.63 -3.35
N SER A 62 -9.01 13.87 -2.04
CA SER A 62 -9.38 15.18 -1.51
C SER A 62 -8.37 16.28 -1.90
N HIS A 63 -7.08 15.96 -1.93
CA HIS A 63 -6.06 16.90 -2.39
C HIS A 63 -6.25 17.24 -3.88
N ILE A 64 -6.48 16.24 -4.74
CA ILE A 64 -6.70 16.46 -6.18
C ILE A 64 -7.95 17.30 -6.45
N GLU A 65 -9.00 17.14 -5.64
CA GLU A 65 -10.27 17.87 -5.80
C GLU A 65 -10.17 19.33 -5.33
N ASN A 66 -9.36 19.62 -4.31
CA ASN A 66 -9.36 20.92 -3.65
C ASN A 66 -8.11 21.77 -3.93
N GLU A 67 -7.03 21.15 -4.43
CA GLU A 67 -5.75 21.83 -4.63
C GLU A 67 -5.34 21.80 -6.11
N LYS A 68 -4.44 22.70 -6.47
CA LYS A 68 -3.86 22.73 -7.83
C LYS A 68 -2.96 21.52 -8.03
N ILE A 69 -3.23 20.74 -9.08
CA ILE A 69 -2.38 19.62 -9.47
C ILE A 69 -0.98 20.12 -9.82
N GLN A 70 0.04 19.50 -9.21
CA GLN A 70 1.44 19.82 -9.45
C GLN A 70 1.92 19.30 -10.79
N ASP A 71 2.83 20.01 -11.43
CA ASP A 71 3.54 19.52 -12.59
C ASP A 71 4.48 18.37 -12.21
N VAL A 72 4.67 17.43 -13.14
CA VAL A 72 5.63 16.33 -12.96
C VAL A 72 7.05 16.87 -13.00
N PRO A 73 7.91 16.58 -12.00
CA PRO A 73 9.31 16.99 -12.04
C PRO A 73 10.02 16.57 -13.33
N THR A 74 10.79 17.47 -13.92
CA THR A 74 11.37 17.31 -15.27
C THR A 74 12.16 16.01 -15.43
N HIS A 75 12.96 15.61 -14.43
CA HIS A 75 13.75 14.37 -14.47
C HIS A 75 12.92 13.08 -14.50
N LEU A 76 11.62 13.13 -14.16
CA LEU A 76 10.68 12.02 -14.30
C LEU A 76 10.01 11.97 -15.68
N THR A 77 10.26 12.95 -16.53
CA THR A 77 9.74 13.01 -17.90
C THR A 77 10.74 12.45 -18.92
N LYS A 78 10.29 12.20 -20.14
CA LYS A 78 11.18 11.75 -21.24
C LYS A 78 12.32 12.76 -21.53
N VAL A 79 12.05 14.05 -21.38
CA VAL A 79 13.01 15.13 -21.65
C VAL A 79 14.13 15.15 -20.59
N GLY A 80 13.79 14.97 -19.34
CA GLY A 80 14.73 15.03 -18.21
C GLY A 80 15.32 13.67 -17.80
N LYS A 81 15.11 12.60 -18.55
CA LYS A 81 15.51 11.23 -18.19
C LYS A 81 17.00 11.08 -17.83
N LYS A 82 17.88 11.90 -18.40
CA LYS A 82 19.33 11.89 -18.11
C LYS A 82 19.65 12.26 -16.65
N ASP A 83 18.78 13.04 -16.00
CA ASP A 83 18.97 13.52 -14.64
C ASP A 83 18.26 12.62 -13.61
N TYR A 84 17.58 11.57 -14.07
CA TYR A 84 16.90 10.59 -13.21
C TYR A 84 17.92 9.68 -12.52
N LYS A 85 17.86 9.64 -11.20
CA LYS A 85 18.64 8.73 -10.39
C LYS A 85 17.96 7.39 -10.30
N TYR A 86 18.55 6.33 -10.88
CA TYR A 86 17.97 5.00 -10.83
C TYR A 86 18.23 4.33 -9.47
N PRO A 87 17.20 4.06 -8.65
CA PRO A 87 17.39 3.62 -7.26
C PRO A 87 18.23 2.35 -7.10
N HIS A 88 18.16 1.42 -8.07
CA HIS A 88 18.92 0.17 -8.02
C HIS A 88 20.45 0.35 -8.14
N ASN A 89 20.93 1.52 -8.53
CA ASN A 89 22.36 1.85 -8.56
C ASN A 89 22.90 2.33 -7.19
N TYR A 90 22.02 2.43 -6.19
CA TYR A 90 22.34 2.97 -4.86
C TYR A 90 22.15 1.91 -3.78
N GLU A 91 22.78 2.10 -2.64
CA GLU A 91 22.68 1.21 -1.49
C GLU A 91 21.20 1.07 -1.05
N ASN A 92 20.80 -0.16 -0.65
CA ASN A 92 19.42 -0.50 -0.30
C ASN A 92 18.37 -0.19 -1.39
N HIS A 93 18.79 0.02 -2.64
CA HIS A 93 17.91 0.39 -3.76
C HIS A 93 17.09 1.65 -3.47
N TYR A 94 17.69 2.59 -2.72
CA TYR A 94 17.07 3.85 -2.34
C TYR A 94 17.99 5.01 -2.66
N VAL A 95 17.42 6.10 -3.18
CA VAL A 95 18.09 7.38 -3.39
C VAL A 95 17.11 8.51 -3.21
N GLU A 96 17.50 9.54 -2.50
CA GLU A 96 16.66 10.72 -2.37
C GLU A 96 16.63 11.51 -3.68
N GLN A 97 15.44 11.69 -4.21
CA GLN A 97 15.15 12.59 -5.32
C GLN A 97 13.74 13.13 -5.21
N VAL A 98 13.46 14.21 -5.92
CA VAL A 98 12.16 14.87 -5.89
C VAL A 98 11.19 14.11 -6.78
N TYR A 99 10.09 13.60 -6.22
CA TYR A 99 8.99 12.96 -6.95
C TYR A 99 7.77 13.87 -7.07
N MET A 100 7.67 14.88 -6.20
CA MET A 100 6.65 15.92 -6.22
C MET A 100 7.32 17.25 -5.89
N ASN A 101 6.93 18.33 -6.59
CA ASN A 101 7.51 19.66 -6.35
C ASN A 101 7.18 20.17 -4.95
N GLU A 102 5.96 19.94 -4.48
CA GLU A 102 5.56 20.16 -3.09
C GLU A 102 5.43 18.80 -2.41
N LYS A 103 6.15 18.60 -1.31
CA LYS A 103 6.17 17.34 -0.58
C LYS A 103 4.90 17.16 0.23
N ILE A 104 4.00 16.32 -0.24
CA ILE A 104 2.74 15.99 0.43
C ILE A 104 2.81 14.56 0.95
N LYS A 105 2.27 14.34 2.14
CA LYS A 105 2.23 13.03 2.77
C LYS A 105 0.78 12.55 2.85
N PHE A 106 0.44 11.54 2.07
CA PHE A 106 -0.89 10.94 2.04
C PHE A 106 -1.02 9.71 2.95
N TYR A 107 0.08 8.97 3.14
CA TYR A 107 0.09 7.73 3.91
C TYR A 107 0.74 7.93 5.27
N GLU A 108 0.04 7.49 6.32
CA GLU A 108 0.54 7.37 7.69
C GLU A 108 0.60 5.91 8.10
N PHE A 109 1.73 5.49 8.64
CA PHE A 109 1.87 4.12 9.13
C PHE A 109 0.97 3.86 10.33
N GLY A 110 0.20 2.77 10.29
CA GLY A 110 -0.53 2.28 11.44
C GLY A 110 0.36 1.65 12.51
N GLU A 111 -0.22 1.38 13.66
CA GLU A 111 0.52 0.85 14.83
C GLU A 111 0.50 -0.70 14.93
N ASN A 112 0.01 -1.40 13.89
CA ASN A 112 0.08 -2.85 13.82
C ASN A 112 1.51 -3.36 13.53
N LYS A 113 1.72 -4.65 13.71
CA LYS A 113 3.05 -5.28 13.57
C LYS A 113 3.68 -5.05 12.20
N PHE A 114 2.91 -5.20 11.12
CA PHE A 114 3.42 -5.07 9.76
C PHE A 114 3.85 -3.63 9.45
N GLU A 115 2.98 -2.67 9.73
CA GLU A 115 3.27 -1.27 9.41
C GLU A 115 4.36 -0.68 10.30
N ARG A 116 4.47 -1.10 11.59
CA ARG A 116 5.61 -0.74 12.43
C ARG A 116 6.93 -1.25 11.88
N ALA A 117 6.97 -2.52 11.45
CA ALA A 117 8.18 -3.09 10.84
C ALA A 117 8.55 -2.35 9.54
N ALA A 118 7.58 -2.04 8.70
CA ALA A 118 7.78 -1.26 7.48
C ALA A 118 8.28 0.16 7.77
N LYS A 119 7.73 0.83 8.78
CA LYS A 119 8.16 2.16 9.24
C LYS A 119 9.61 2.17 9.70
N GLU A 120 10.01 1.17 10.49
CA GLU A 120 11.39 1.06 10.97
C GLU A 120 12.37 0.74 9.83
N TYR A 121 12.00 -0.15 8.90
CA TYR A 121 12.79 -0.41 7.70
C TYR A 121 12.96 0.87 6.88
N PHE A 122 11.89 1.62 6.63
CA PHE A 122 11.92 2.84 5.84
C PHE A 122 12.79 3.94 6.48
N LYS A 123 12.74 4.07 7.82
CA LYS A 123 13.64 4.97 8.56
C LYS A 123 15.11 4.57 8.40
N LYS A 124 15.38 3.26 8.43
CA LYS A 124 16.74 2.71 8.34
C LYS A 124 17.39 3.00 6.99
N ILE A 125 16.66 2.77 5.89
CA ILE A 125 17.19 3.04 4.54
C ILE A 125 17.41 4.53 4.29
N LYS A 126 16.58 5.42 4.89
CA LYS A 126 16.77 6.88 4.78
C LYS A 126 17.96 7.42 5.59
N LYS A 127 18.37 6.75 6.67
CA LYS A 127 19.51 7.20 7.52
C LYS A 127 20.88 6.89 6.93
N ASN A 128 20.97 5.97 5.98
CA ASN A 128 22.24 5.55 5.37
C ASN A 128 22.70 6.48 4.24
N GLU A 129 21.97 7.56 3.97
CA GLU A 129 22.44 8.66 3.11
C GLU A 129 23.31 9.63 3.92
N LYS A 130 24.61 9.32 4.04
CA LYS A 130 25.66 10.26 4.44
C LYS A 130 26.67 10.40 3.31
#